data_d47fec81675094e32286bae4a39939bb
#
_entry.id   d47fec81675094e32286bae4a39939bb
#
_cell.length_a   1.000
_cell.length_b   1.000
_cell.length_c   1.000
_cell.angle_alpha   90.00
_cell.angle_beta   90.00
_cell.angle_gamma   90.00
#
_symmetry.space_group_name_H-M   'P 1'
#
loop_
_entity.id
_entity.type
_entity.pdbx_description
1 polymer ?
#
loop_
_entity_poly.entity_id
_entity_poly.type
_entity_poly.pdbx_seq_one_letter_code
_entity_poly.pdbx_strand_id
1 'polypeptide(L)'
;KLEESLGIKLFSRNSRGVQLTREGAILFQHVNTAFDSIGRGERELKRIHDFHIGNLKIGVSNTLCKYVLLPYLKGFIGKYPHVNIAIESQSTYQTLDMLDARKIDIGLVAEPKSKKGLHFQPVMEISDAFVCTPAYLENLHLREGNDTDIFKTGNIMLLNRSNMSRKHVDAYLADNQIEINQILETTDMELLIEFSRIGLGIGCVIK
;
A
#
# COMPACT_ATOMS: atom_id res chain seq x y z
N LYS A 1 54.74 12.39 8.41
CA LYS A 1 53.54 12.46 9.28
C LYS A 1 52.99 11.07 9.63
N LEU A 2 52.66 10.16 8.63
CA LEU A 2 52.10 8.83 8.93
C LEU A 2 53.13 7.95 9.64
N GLU A 3 54.38 7.89 9.15
CA GLU A 3 55.49 7.15 9.77
C GLU A 3 55.80 7.68 11.18
N GLU A 4 55.78 9.00 11.37
CA GLU A 4 55.94 9.65 12.67
C GLU A 4 54.86 9.27 13.67
N SER A 5 53.62 9.27 13.19
CA SER A 5 52.45 8.88 14.01
C SER A 5 52.48 7.42 14.44
N LEU A 6 53.01 6.54 13.60
CA LEU A 6 53.11 5.11 13.88
C LEU A 6 54.43 4.72 14.56
N GLY A 7 55.44 5.61 14.56
CA GLY A 7 56.76 5.33 15.05
C GLY A 7 57.51 4.28 14.22
N ILE A 8 57.07 4.01 12.99
CA ILE A 8 57.60 2.93 12.13
C ILE A 8 57.88 3.48 10.74
N LYS A 9 59.02 3.09 10.15
CA LYS A 9 59.34 3.42 8.76
C LYS A 9 58.55 2.48 7.81
N LEU A 10 57.79 3.07 6.93
CA LEU A 10 56.98 2.37 5.93
C LEU A 10 57.63 2.35 4.55
N PHE A 11 58.55 3.29 4.32
CA PHE A 11 59.26 3.45 3.04
C PHE A 11 60.78 3.47 3.26
N SER A 12 61.48 2.77 2.38
CA SER A 12 62.93 2.88 2.24
C SER A 12 63.28 3.61 0.94
N ARG A 13 64.26 4.52 1.00
CA ARG A 13 64.74 5.26 -0.17
C ARG A 13 66.11 4.74 -0.56
N ASN A 14 66.27 4.42 -1.83
CA ASN A 14 67.56 4.03 -2.38
C ASN A 14 67.81 4.79 -3.70
N SER A 15 68.96 4.57 -4.35
CA SER A 15 69.35 5.23 -5.59
C SER A 15 68.37 4.88 -6.77
N ARG A 16 67.51 3.90 -6.62
CA ARG A 16 66.56 3.45 -7.62
C ARG A 16 65.13 3.90 -7.32
N GLY A 17 64.91 4.68 -6.24
CA GLY A 17 63.59 5.23 -5.89
C GLY A 17 63.13 4.88 -4.48
N VAL A 18 61.84 4.81 -4.28
CA VAL A 18 61.18 4.51 -3.00
C VAL A 18 60.55 3.12 -3.06
N GLN A 19 60.81 2.32 -2.04
CA GLN A 19 60.22 0.97 -1.88
C GLN A 19 59.56 0.84 -0.51
N LEU A 20 58.57 -0.03 -0.41
CA LEU A 20 57.95 -0.35 0.87
C LEU A 20 58.92 -1.16 1.75
N THR A 21 58.92 -0.85 3.04
CA THR A 21 59.51 -1.75 4.05
C THR A 21 58.61 -2.97 4.25
N ARG A 22 59.00 -3.95 5.05
CA ARG A 22 58.16 -5.06 5.44
C ARG A 22 56.87 -4.57 6.14
N GLU A 23 57.04 -3.64 7.05
CA GLU A 23 55.95 -2.99 7.80
C GLU A 23 55.05 -2.16 6.87
N GLY A 24 55.67 -1.45 5.91
CA GLY A 24 54.96 -0.72 4.86
C GLY A 24 54.12 -1.63 3.97
N ALA A 25 54.63 -2.81 3.61
CA ALA A 25 53.89 -3.80 2.81
C ALA A 25 52.67 -4.34 3.57
N ILE A 26 52.79 -4.62 4.87
CA ILE A 26 51.67 -5.05 5.72
C ILE A 26 50.57 -3.97 5.75
N LEU A 27 50.97 -2.73 6.05
CA LEU A 27 50.00 -1.63 6.10
C LEU A 27 49.34 -1.40 4.73
N PHE A 28 50.13 -1.46 3.65
CA PHE A 28 49.60 -1.30 2.29
C PHE A 28 48.53 -2.31 1.94
N GLN A 29 48.71 -3.59 2.34
CA GLN A 29 47.64 -4.61 2.09
C GLN A 29 46.35 -4.26 2.80
N HIS A 30 46.40 -3.86 4.07
CA HIS A 30 45.19 -3.48 4.81
C HIS A 30 44.54 -2.22 4.26
N VAL A 31 45.32 -1.21 3.91
CA VAL A 31 44.85 0.03 3.30
C VAL A 31 44.18 -0.26 1.94
N ASN A 32 44.83 -1.08 1.10
CA ASN A 32 44.25 -1.46 -0.20
C ASN A 32 42.93 -2.19 -0.07
N THR A 33 42.82 -3.15 0.87
CA THR A 33 41.60 -3.85 1.16
C THR A 33 40.47 -2.89 1.62
N ALA A 34 40.82 -1.91 2.45
CA ALA A 34 39.88 -0.90 2.92
C ALA A 34 39.37 -0.03 1.76
N PHE A 35 40.27 0.46 0.88
CA PHE A 35 39.89 1.24 -0.31
C PHE A 35 39.04 0.42 -1.29
N ASP A 36 39.35 -0.86 -1.50
CA ASP A 36 38.53 -1.76 -2.33
C ASP A 36 37.11 -1.96 -1.76
N SER A 37 37.02 -2.03 -0.42
CA SER A 37 35.75 -2.14 0.27
C SER A 37 34.92 -0.86 0.12
N ILE A 38 35.52 0.31 0.30
CA ILE A 38 34.85 1.60 0.09
C ILE A 38 34.40 1.73 -1.36
N GLY A 39 35.27 1.45 -2.33
CA GLY A 39 34.91 1.52 -3.74
C GLY A 39 33.79 0.54 -4.17
N ARG A 40 33.68 -0.61 -3.49
CA ARG A 40 32.51 -1.51 -3.67
C ARG A 40 31.24 -0.85 -3.17
N GLY A 41 31.26 -0.28 -1.97
CA GLY A 41 30.12 0.43 -1.39
C GLY A 41 29.65 1.61 -2.27
N GLU A 42 30.59 2.42 -2.77
CA GLU A 42 30.26 3.52 -3.69
C GLU A 42 29.60 3.03 -4.98
N ARG A 43 30.11 1.94 -5.58
CA ARG A 43 29.49 1.34 -6.78
C ARG A 43 28.10 0.79 -6.50
N GLU A 44 27.88 0.21 -5.33
CA GLU A 44 26.56 -0.30 -4.92
C GLU A 44 25.56 0.83 -4.71
N LEU A 45 25.94 1.89 -4.02
CA LEU A 45 25.13 3.10 -3.86
C LEU A 45 24.80 3.74 -5.21
N LYS A 46 25.78 3.82 -6.12
CA LYS A 46 25.55 4.35 -7.45
C LYS A 46 24.56 3.49 -8.25
N ARG A 47 24.65 2.17 -8.16
CA ARG A 47 23.66 1.26 -8.79
C ARG A 47 22.26 1.48 -8.24
N ILE A 48 22.11 1.62 -6.92
CA ILE A 48 20.81 1.90 -6.28
C ILE A 48 20.25 3.21 -6.82
N HIS A 49 21.06 4.25 -6.91
CA HIS A 49 20.68 5.57 -7.41
C HIS A 49 20.34 5.54 -8.91
N ASP A 50 21.19 4.97 -9.75
CA ASP A 50 21.06 5.01 -11.22
C ASP A 50 19.95 4.11 -11.72
N PHE A 51 19.69 2.97 -11.07
CA PHE A 51 18.65 2.01 -11.46
C PHE A 51 17.35 2.13 -10.67
N HIS A 52 17.25 3.12 -9.76
CA HIS A 52 16.06 3.29 -8.92
C HIS A 52 15.68 1.99 -8.17
N ILE A 53 16.68 1.23 -7.72
CA ILE A 53 16.46 0.03 -6.94
C ILE A 53 15.94 0.45 -5.58
N GLY A 54 14.72 0.05 -5.26
CA GLY A 54 14.07 0.41 -4.00
C GLY A 54 13.06 -0.62 -3.57
N ASN A 55 12.60 -0.50 -2.34
CA ASN A 55 11.48 -1.25 -1.83
C ASN A 55 10.35 -0.27 -1.53
N LEU A 56 9.16 -0.56 -2.02
CA LEU A 56 7.96 0.23 -1.78
C LEU A 56 6.91 -0.66 -1.13
N LYS A 57 6.54 -0.36 0.11
CA LYS A 57 5.51 -1.07 0.85
C LYS A 57 4.23 -0.25 0.86
N ILE A 58 3.16 -0.82 0.32
CA ILE A 58 1.86 -0.15 0.17
C ILE A 58 0.83 -0.87 1.02
N GLY A 59 0.19 -0.17 1.95
CA GLY A 59 -0.99 -0.65 2.66
C GLY A 59 -2.26 -0.22 1.93
N VAL A 60 -3.18 -1.15 1.70
CA VAL A 60 -4.40 -0.87 0.94
C VAL A 60 -5.46 -1.94 1.22
N SER A 61 -6.75 -1.62 1.18
CA SER A 61 -7.80 -2.64 1.21
C SER A 61 -7.89 -3.41 -0.11
N ASN A 62 -8.40 -4.65 -0.09
CA ASN A 62 -8.58 -5.47 -1.30
C ASN A 62 -9.34 -4.71 -2.39
N THR A 63 -10.42 -4.05 -2.05
CA THR A 63 -11.26 -3.28 -2.98
C THR A 63 -10.48 -2.15 -3.62
N LEU A 64 -9.82 -1.30 -2.82
CA LEU A 64 -9.02 -0.19 -3.35
C LEU A 64 -7.80 -0.68 -4.13
N CYS A 65 -7.20 -1.81 -3.72
CA CYS A 65 -6.12 -2.44 -4.47
C CYS A 65 -6.58 -2.81 -5.87
N LYS A 66 -7.69 -3.54 -5.98
CA LYS A 66 -8.21 -4.07 -7.25
C LYS A 66 -8.68 -2.96 -8.19
N TYR A 67 -9.47 -2.03 -7.69
CA TYR A 67 -10.17 -1.05 -8.54
C TYR A 67 -9.44 0.28 -8.69
N VAL A 68 -8.57 0.63 -7.74
CA VAL A 68 -7.85 1.92 -7.77
C VAL A 68 -6.36 1.73 -8.03
N LEU A 69 -5.66 0.88 -7.28
CA LEU A 69 -4.20 0.76 -7.36
C LEU A 69 -3.75 -0.03 -8.61
N LEU A 70 -4.35 -1.19 -8.85
CA LEU A 70 -3.92 -2.13 -9.89
C LEU A 70 -3.89 -1.53 -11.32
N PRO A 71 -4.86 -0.70 -11.75
CA PRO A 71 -4.82 -0.05 -13.06
C PRO A 71 -3.56 0.80 -13.30
N TYR A 72 -3.05 1.45 -12.26
CA TYR A 72 -1.86 2.31 -12.36
C TYR A 72 -0.55 1.54 -12.14
N LEU A 73 -0.61 0.42 -11.42
CA LEU A 73 0.56 -0.36 -11.04
C LEU A 73 1.30 -0.92 -12.27
N LYS A 74 0.56 -1.32 -13.31
CA LYS A 74 1.14 -1.79 -14.59
C LYS A 74 2.07 -0.75 -15.22
N GLY A 75 1.63 0.50 -15.27
CA GLY A 75 2.44 1.61 -15.80
C GLY A 75 3.66 1.91 -14.93
N PHE A 76 3.48 1.85 -13.61
CA PHE A 76 4.56 2.06 -12.65
C PHE A 76 5.66 1.00 -12.78
N ILE A 77 5.29 -0.29 -12.82
CA ILE A 77 6.23 -1.41 -12.98
C ILE A 77 7.00 -1.29 -14.31
N GLY A 78 6.32 -0.91 -15.38
CA GLY A 78 6.97 -0.70 -16.68
C GLY A 78 8.00 0.43 -16.66
N LYS A 79 7.78 1.48 -15.87
CA LYS A 79 8.69 2.63 -15.72
C LYS A 79 9.81 2.38 -14.72
N TYR A 80 9.54 1.61 -13.66
CA TYR A 80 10.46 1.35 -12.54
C TYR A 80 10.61 -0.15 -12.27
N PRO A 81 11.16 -0.93 -13.22
CA PRO A 81 11.21 -2.40 -13.12
C PRO A 81 12.09 -2.93 -11.99
N HIS A 82 12.93 -2.08 -11.40
CA HIS A 82 13.84 -2.45 -10.32
C HIS A 82 13.31 -2.08 -8.93
N VAL A 83 12.09 -1.52 -8.85
CA VAL A 83 11.43 -1.28 -7.56
C VAL A 83 10.70 -2.55 -7.13
N ASN A 84 11.07 -3.06 -5.97
CA ASN A 84 10.38 -4.19 -5.35
C ASN A 84 9.13 -3.66 -4.62
N ILE A 85 7.94 -4.14 -4.99
CA ILE A 85 6.67 -3.68 -4.42
C ILE A 85 6.11 -4.77 -3.51
N ALA A 86 5.83 -4.41 -2.26
CA ALA A 86 5.08 -5.23 -1.32
C ALA A 86 3.72 -4.58 -1.05
N ILE A 87 2.65 -5.37 -1.18
CA ILE A 87 1.28 -4.91 -0.93
C ILE A 87 0.76 -5.61 0.32
N GLU A 88 0.40 -4.82 1.33
CA GLU A 88 -0.20 -5.27 2.59
C GLU A 88 -1.70 -4.98 2.56
N SER A 89 -2.50 -6.05 2.46
CA SER A 89 -3.96 -5.91 2.42
C SER A 89 -4.55 -5.79 3.80
N GLN A 90 -5.02 -4.59 4.15
CA GLN A 90 -5.50 -4.24 5.48
C GLN A 90 -6.71 -3.29 5.41
N SER A 91 -7.44 -3.16 6.52
CA SER A 91 -8.46 -2.12 6.68
C SER A 91 -7.82 -0.72 6.72
N THR A 92 -8.62 0.33 6.49
CA THR A 92 -8.16 1.72 6.60
C THR A 92 -7.45 2.00 7.93
N TYR A 93 -8.03 1.57 9.06
CA TYR A 93 -7.44 1.82 10.38
C TYR A 93 -6.10 1.09 10.57
N GLN A 94 -6.04 -0.18 10.21
CA GLN A 94 -4.80 -0.95 10.28
C GLN A 94 -3.71 -0.37 9.37
N THR A 95 -4.08 0.11 8.19
CA THR A 95 -3.16 0.80 7.27
C THR A 95 -2.59 2.07 7.90
N LEU A 96 -3.43 2.87 8.58
CA LEU A 96 -2.99 4.07 9.30
C LEU A 96 -2.05 3.71 10.46
N ASP A 97 -2.36 2.67 11.25
CA ASP A 97 -1.50 2.19 12.33
C ASP A 97 -0.14 1.70 11.80
N MET A 98 -0.13 1.05 10.64
CA MET A 98 1.11 0.61 9.99
C MET A 98 1.96 1.78 9.46
N LEU A 99 1.33 2.85 8.98
CA LEU A 99 2.02 4.09 8.59
C LEU A 99 2.65 4.76 9.80
N ASP A 100 1.91 4.92 10.89
CA ASP A 100 2.42 5.50 12.14
C ASP A 100 3.59 4.69 12.71
N ALA A 101 3.50 3.35 12.62
CA ALA A 101 4.57 2.44 13.02
C ALA A 101 5.73 2.33 12.00
N ARG A 102 5.69 3.07 10.89
CA ARG A 102 6.67 3.04 9.79
C ARG A 102 6.90 1.63 9.21
N LYS A 103 5.88 0.79 9.23
CA LYS A 103 5.94 -0.57 8.65
C LYS A 103 5.67 -0.58 7.15
N ILE A 104 4.98 0.45 6.65
CA ILE A 104 4.69 0.69 5.24
C ILE A 104 5.07 2.14 4.88
N ASP A 105 5.30 2.40 3.61
CA ASP A 105 5.74 3.70 3.09
C ASP A 105 4.56 4.56 2.63
N ILE A 106 3.53 3.92 2.06
CA ILE A 106 2.34 4.58 1.52
C ILE A 106 1.10 3.80 1.94
N GLY A 107 0.01 4.51 2.25
CA GLY A 107 -1.32 3.94 2.45
C GLY A 107 -2.32 4.50 1.45
N LEU A 108 -3.05 3.62 0.75
CA LEU A 108 -4.23 4.00 -0.02
C LEU A 108 -5.47 3.66 0.78
N VAL A 109 -6.15 4.68 1.29
CA VAL A 109 -7.23 4.54 2.28
C VAL A 109 -8.41 5.43 1.92
N ALA A 110 -9.60 5.08 2.41
CA ALA A 110 -10.70 6.02 2.45
C ALA A 110 -10.39 7.16 3.42
N GLU A 111 -10.90 8.36 3.16
CA GLU A 111 -10.58 9.55 3.97
C GLU A 111 -10.96 9.34 5.45
N PRO A 112 -9.98 9.37 6.38
CA PRO A 112 -10.26 9.18 7.79
C PRO A 112 -10.74 10.49 8.43
N LYS A 113 -11.53 10.39 9.50
CA LYS A 113 -12.00 11.57 10.27
C LYS A 113 -10.85 12.33 10.93
N SER A 114 -9.73 11.71 11.24
CA SER A 114 -8.55 12.31 11.85
C SER A 114 -7.31 12.07 11.00
N LYS A 115 -6.57 13.15 10.73
CA LYS A 115 -5.37 13.16 9.88
C LYS A 115 -4.08 13.44 10.67
N LYS A 116 -4.06 13.20 11.97
CA LYS A 116 -2.92 13.55 12.84
C LYS A 116 -1.63 12.87 12.37
N GLY A 117 -0.58 13.67 12.16
CA GLY A 117 0.79 13.18 11.89
C GLY A 117 1.03 12.67 10.48
N LEU A 118 0.02 12.52 9.63
CA LEU A 118 0.15 11.98 8.28
C LEU A 118 -0.19 13.05 7.23
N HIS A 119 0.49 12.99 6.10
CA HIS A 119 0.17 13.79 4.93
C HIS A 119 -0.84 13.04 4.06
N PHE A 120 -1.98 13.68 3.76
CA PHE A 120 -3.03 13.11 2.91
C PHE A 120 -3.15 13.88 1.61
N GLN A 121 -3.18 13.14 0.50
CA GLN A 121 -3.45 13.68 -0.81
C GLN A 121 -4.68 12.98 -1.40
N PRO A 122 -5.75 13.69 -1.76
CA PRO A 122 -6.90 13.10 -2.43
C PRO A 122 -6.48 12.58 -3.80
N VAL A 123 -6.91 11.37 -4.14
CA VAL A 123 -6.60 10.69 -5.41
C VAL A 123 -7.80 10.71 -6.32
N MET A 124 -8.97 10.33 -5.80
CA MET A 124 -10.24 10.29 -6.52
C MET A 124 -11.41 10.31 -5.55
N GLU A 125 -12.56 10.71 -6.03
CA GLU A 125 -13.82 10.53 -5.33
C GLU A 125 -14.44 9.19 -5.72
N ILE A 126 -15.00 8.50 -4.75
CA ILE A 126 -15.74 7.26 -4.91
C ILE A 126 -17.13 7.45 -4.32
N SER A 127 -18.13 6.80 -4.90
CA SER A 127 -19.51 6.81 -4.38
C SER A 127 -19.99 5.41 -4.12
N ASP A 128 -20.90 5.26 -3.16
CA ASP A 128 -21.60 4.01 -2.93
C ASP A 128 -22.89 3.96 -3.79
N ALA A 129 -23.24 2.78 -4.28
CA ALA A 129 -24.47 2.54 -5.03
C ALA A 129 -25.12 1.24 -4.59
N PHE A 130 -26.46 1.24 -4.50
CA PHE A 130 -27.23 0.03 -4.30
C PHE A 130 -27.53 -0.62 -5.65
N VAL A 131 -27.17 -1.90 -5.79
CA VAL A 131 -27.30 -2.66 -7.03
C VAL A 131 -27.98 -4.01 -6.78
N CYS A 132 -28.80 -4.42 -7.73
CA CYS A 132 -29.40 -5.76 -7.77
C CYS A 132 -29.63 -6.19 -9.21
N THR A 133 -30.02 -7.43 -9.43
CA THR A 133 -30.46 -7.87 -10.76
C THR A 133 -31.87 -7.38 -11.04
N PRO A 134 -32.27 -7.11 -12.31
CA PRO A 134 -33.63 -6.81 -12.68
C PRO A 134 -34.61 -7.88 -12.20
N ALA A 135 -34.27 -9.16 -12.37
CA ALA A 135 -35.10 -10.28 -11.94
C ALA A 135 -35.38 -10.28 -10.41
N TYR A 136 -34.37 -9.89 -9.59
CA TYR A 136 -34.58 -9.74 -8.15
C TYR A 136 -35.62 -8.65 -7.86
N LEU A 137 -35.50 -7.50 -8.52
CA LEU A 137 -36.38 -6.35 -8.31
C LEU A 137 -37.81 -6.67 -8.77
N GLU A 138 -37.99 -7.32 -9.94
CA GLU A 138 -39.27 -7.78 -10.44
C GLU A 138 -39.92 -8.75 -9.46
N ASN A 139 -39.23 -9.76 -8.98
CA ASN A 139 -39.71 -10.70 -7.99
C ASN A 139 -40.12 -10.03 -6.68
N LEU A 140 -39.34 -9.02 -6.23
CA LEU A 140 -39.65 -8.24 -5.05
C LEU A 140 -40.99 -7.46 -5.24
N HIS A 141 -41.14 -6.78 -6.38
CA HIS A 141 -42.36 -6.05 -6.70
C HIS A 141 -43.58 -6.95 -6.85
N LEU A 142 -43.43 -8.15 -7.43
CA LEU A 142 -44.49 -9.14 -7.51
C LEU A 142 -44.97 -9.62 -6.14
N ARG A 143 -44.04 -9.75 -5.19
CA ARG A 143 -44.36 -10.23 -3.83
C ARG A 143 -44.91 -9.14 -2.93
N GLU A 144 -44.38 -7.93 -3.01
CA GLU A 144 -44.65 -6.85 -2.05
C GLU A 144 -45.46 -5.68 -2.65
N GLY A 145 -45.66 -5.68 -3.99
CA GLY A 145 -46.29 -4.59 -4.74
C GLY A 145 -45.31 -3.58 -5.32
N ASN A 146 -45.73 -2.84 -6.33
CA ASN A 146 -44.89 -1.90 -7.07
C ASN A 146 -44.51 -0.64 -6.28
N ASP A 147 -45.30 -0.26 -5.28
CA ASP A 147 -45.06 0.92 -4.44
C ASP A 147 -44.29 0.57 -3.15
N THR A 148 -43.68 -0.59 -3.09
CA THR A 148 -42.98 -1.06 -1.90
C THR A 148 -41.68 -0.29 -1.65
N ASP A 149 -41.40 -0.04 -0.38
CA ASP A 149 -40.09 0.47 0.06
C ASP A 149 -39.06 -0.66 0.02
N ILE A 150 -38.21 -0.63 -1.00
CA ILE A 150 -37.19 -1.66 -1.26
C ILE A 150 -36.18 -1.82 -0.11
N PHE A 151 -35.97 -0.79 0.70
CA PHE A 151 -35.08 -0.87 1.86
C PHE A 151 -35.74 -1.60 3.03
N LYS A 152 -37.06 -1.54 3.14
CA LYS A 152 -37.84 -2.24 4.19
C LYS A 152 -38.15 -3.69 3.84
N THR A 153 -38.38 -3.98 2.58
CA THR A 153 -38.84 -5.30 2.14
C THR A 153 -37.80 -6.15 1.46
N GLY A 154 -36.74 -5.50 0.91
CA GLY A 154 -35.63 -6.17 0.25
C GLY A 154 -34.60 -6.73 1.23
N ASN A 155 -33.85 -7.72 0.78
CA ASN A 155 -32.67 -8.22 1.47
C ASN A 155 -31.47 -7.31 1.14
N ILE A 156 -31.14 -6.38 2.04
CA ILE A 156 -30.07 -5.42 1.84
C ILE A 156 -28.75 -6.05 2.28
N MET A 157 -27.74 -6.00 1.41
CA MET A 157 -26.44 -6.58 1.65
C MET A 157 -25.41 -5.46 1.81
N LEU A 158 -24.70 -5.46 2.95
CA LEU A 158 -23.76 -4.42 3.34
C LEU A 158 -22.44 -5.05 3.80
N LEU A 159 -21.36 -4.27 3.73
CA LEU A 159 -20.14 -4.61 4.42
C LEU A 159 -20.34 -4.57 5.94
N ASN A 160 -19.51 -5.28 6.68
CA ASN A 160 -19.56 -5.26 8.14
C ASN A 160 -19.23 -3.87 8.71
N ARG A 161 -19.63 -3.60 9.96
CA ARG A 161 -19.50 -2.29 10.62
C ARG A 161 -18.06 -1.83 10.88
N SER A 162 -17.07 -2.70 10.74
CA SER A 162 -15.66 -2.32 10.86
C SER A 162 -15.12 -1.66 9.58
N ASN A 163 -15.83 -1.75 8.46
CA ASN A 163 -15.44 -1.17 7.19
C ASN A 163 -15.78 0.33 7.12
N MET A 164 -14.91 1.12 6.50
CA MET A 164 -15.14 2.57 6.34
C MET A 164 -16.31 2.87 5.41
N SER A 165 -16.44 2.17 4.28
CA SER A 165 -17.58 2.36 3.37
C SER A 165 -18.90 2.11 4.10
N ARG A 166 -18.98 1.05 4.94
CA ARG A 166 -20.15 0.80 5.76
C ARG A 166 -20.49 1.98 6.68
N LYS A 167 -19.52 2.63 7.29
CA LYS A 167 -19.76 3.78 8.16
C LYS A 167 -20.32 4.99 7.40
N HIS A 168 -19.87 5.19 6.15
CA HIS A 168 -20.44 6.21 5.27
C HIS A 168 -21.89 5.90 4.90
N VAL A 169 -22.16 4.64 4.53
CA VAL A 169 -23.52 4.18 4.21
C VAL A 169 -24.45 4.29 5.42
N ASP A 170 -24.02 3.86 6.61
CA ASP A 170 -24.82 3.98 7.84
C ASP A 170 -25.14 5.44 8.17
N ALA A 171 -24.17 6.36 7.99
CA ALA A 171 -24.41 7.79 8.18
C ALA A 171 -25.43 8.34 7.17
N TYR A 172 -25.27 8.01 5.89
CA TYR A 172 -26.21 8.41 4.85
C TYR A 172 -27.64 7.90 5.12
N LEU A 173 -27.79 6.63 5.50
CA LEU A 173 -29.08 6.04 5.84
C LEU A 173 -29.73 6.74 7.03
N ALA A 174 -28.95 7.05 8.07
CA ALA A 174 -29.42 7.77 9.25
C ALA A 174 -29.84 9.21 8.92
N ASP A 175 -29.04 9.94 8.17
CA ASP A 175 -29.30 11.33 7.78
C ASP A 175 -30.57 11.47 6.90
N ASN A 176 -30.85 10.44 6.10
CA ASN A 176 -32.03 10.38 5.23
C ASN A 176 -33.22 9.59 5.84
N GLN A 177 -33.11 9.17 7.10
CA GLN A 177 -34.17 8.42 7.81
C GLN A 177 -34.62 7.14 7.08
N ILE A 178 -33.66 6.48 6.38
CA ILE A 178 -33.90 5.22 5.66
C ILE A 178 -33.74 4.06 6.64
N GLU A 179 -34.82 3.33 6.87
CA GLU A 179 -34.85 2.15 7.73
C GLU A 179 -34.68 0.87 6.89
N ILE A 180 -33.82 -0.03 7.37
CA ILE A 180 -33.60 -1.35 6.75
C ILE A 180 -34.00 -2.43 7.75
N ASN A 181 -34.93 -3.30 7.33
CA ASN A 181 -35.41 -4.37 8.20
C ASN A 181 -34.52 -5.62 8.17
N GLN A 182 -33.94 -5.92 7.00
CA GLN A 182 -33.11 -7.12 6.81
C GLN A 182 -31.75 -6.74 6.23
N ILE A 183 -30.70 -7.07 6.97
CA ILE A 183 -29.31 -6.81 6.55
C ILE A 183 -28.57 -8.13 6.54
N LEU A 184 -27.97 -8.48 5.39
CA LEU A 184 -26.94 -9.49 5.27
C LEU A 184 -25.59 -8.81 5.29
N GLU A 185 -24.75 -9.18 6.23
CA GLU A 185 -23.41 -8.60 6.35
C GLU A 185 -22.33 -9.52 5.77
N THR A 186 -21.38 -8.94 5.04
CA THR A 186 -20.17 -9.61 4.57
C THR A 186 -18.94 -8.79 4.89
N THR A 187 -17.78 -9.43 4.96
CA THR A 187 -16.48 -8.77 5.16
C THR A 187 -15.81 -8.37 3.84
N ASP A 188 -16.28 -8.91 2.72
CA ASP A 188 -15.63 -8.81 1.42
C ASP A 188 -16.56 -8.18 0.38
N MET A 189 -16.07 -7.12 -0.28
CA MET A 189 -16.81 -6.41 -1.33
C MET A 189 -17.02 -7.28 -2.58
N GLU A 190 -16.08 -8.16 -2.90
CA GLU A 190 -16.21 -9.05 -4.06
C GLU A 190 -17.37 -10.03 -3.87
N LEU A 191 -17.46 -10.61 -2.66
CA LEU A 191 -18.60 -11.49 -2.32
C LEU A 191 -19.92 -10.72 -2.38
N LEU A 192 -19.93 -9.47 -1.91
CA LEU A 192 -21.14 -8.64 -1.97
C LEU A 192 -21.56 -8.38 -3.41
N ILE A 193 -20.63 -8.10 -4.31
CA ILE A 193 -20.88 -7.94 -5.75
C ILE A 193 -21.43 -9.25 -6.35
N GLU A 194 -20.79 -10.38 -6.05
CA GLU A 194 -21.23 -11.68 -6.59
C GLU A 194 -22.63 -12.08 -6.06
N PHE A 195 -22.90 -11.85 -4.78
CA PHE A 195 -24.24 -12.07 -4.21
C PHE A 195 -25.30 -11.21 -4.89
N SER A 196 -24.98 -9.95 -5.21
CA SER A 196 -25.90 -9.09 -5.97
C SER A 196 -26.10 -9.61 -7.39
N ARG A 197 -25.03 -10.10 -8.03
CA ARG A 197 -25.06 -10.63 -9.41
C ARG A 197 -25.89 -11.89 -9.54
N ILE A 198 -25.89 -12.77 -8.54
CA ILE A 198 -26.73 -13.98 -8.54
C ILE A 198 -28.18 -13.71 -8.07
N GLY A 199 -28.51 -12.47 -7.70
CA GLY A 199 -29.86 -12.09 -7.29
C GLY A 199 -30.22 -12.46 -5.85
N LEU A 200 -29.22 -12.56 -4.94
CA LEU A 200 -29.46 -12.85 -3.53
C LEU A 200 -30.12 -11.68 -2.80
N GLY A 201 -29.87 -10.45 -3.25
CA GLY A 201 -30.39 -9.23 -2.63
C GLY A 201 -29.91 -7.96 -3.32
N ILE A 202 -30.06 -6.84 -2.63
CA ILE A 202 -29.63 -5.50 -3.04
C ILE A 202 -28.30 -5.20 -2.32
N GLY A 203 -27.20 -5.21 -3.05
CA GLY A 203 -25.87 -4.94 -2.50
C GLY A 203 -25.48 -3.48 -2.57
N CYS A 204 -24.85 -2.94 -1.52
CA CYS A 204 -24.24 -1.63 -1.55
C CYS A 204 -22.76 -1.78 -1.97
N VAL A 205 -22.43 -1.27 -3.14
CA VAL A 205 -21.09 -1.42 -3.76
C VAL A 205 -20.48 -0.06 -4.08
N ILE A 206 -19.15 -0.02 -4.19
CA ILE A 206 -18.42 1.16 -4.63
C ILE A 206 -18.56 1.30 -6.15
N LYS A 207 -18.84 2.53 -6.57
CA LYS A 207 -18.96 2.92 -7.98
C LYS A 207 -17.81 3.87 -8.36
#